data_ac97425dfa9fbd97aed6e9da9264b242
#
_entry.id   ac97425dfa9fbd97aed6e9da9264b242
#
_cell.length_a   1.000
_cell.length_b   1.000
_cell.length_c   1.000
_cell.angle_alpha   90.00
_cell.angle_beta   90.00
_cell.angle_gamma   90.00
#
_symmetry.space_group_name_H-M   'P 1'
#
loop_
_entity.id
_entity.type
_entity.pdbx_description
1 polymer ?
#
loop_
_entity_poly.entity_id
_entity_poly.type
_entity_poly.pdbx_seq_one_letter_code
_entity_poly.pdbx_strand_id
1 'polypeptide(L)'
;MAGDLPCLPPCCVRMLCFCWRRSSRALELYCPHGDLSAVMNSQERPQSRPQLDLKFLQRFLRIQAVLFPKWSSQNVLMFLTLLCVTLLEQLVIYQVGLIPSQYYGVLGNKDLSGFKTLTAIALVLIVVNSTLKSFDQFISNLMYVSWRKTLTEDLHCQYFEGQVYYTLNVLHEDIDNPDQRISQDVERFCRQLSSMASKLIISPFTLAYYTYQCFHSTGWLGPVSIFGYFVIGTVVNKMLMSPIVSKLVQQEKLEGDFRFKHMQIRVNAEPAAFYSRSEEEMVPEDTAFLLERVTLAVPSSGKLLIKDLNLKISQGNNLLIVGNTGTGKTSFLRVLSGLWESTQGSVSMLTCFGPHGVVFLPQRPFFTDGTLREQVIYPLKEIYPLSGSADDERILRFLELAGLSDLLARTGGLDQQVDWNWYDILSPGEMQRLSFTRLFYLQPRYAVLDEATSALTEEVEHELYHTCIHLGMTLISVGHRTSLERFHSWILRLCGGGRWELTKNESTKCLLANKGC
;
A
#
# COMPACT_ATOMS: atom_id res chain seq x y z
N MET A 1 20.80 19.58 -26.98
CA MET A 1 19.88 20.32 -26.12
C MET A 1 19.47 19.36 -25.00
N ALA A 2 20.09 19.48 -23.86
CA ALA A 2 19.83 18.71 -22.66
C ALA A 2 18.64 19.37 -21.95
N GLY A 3 17.56 18.63 -21.81
CA GLY A 3 16.35 19.05 -21.08
C GLY A 3 16.47 18.67 -19.60
N ASP A 4 16.28 19.65 -18.78
CA ASP A 4 16.46 19.67 -17.33
C ASP A 4 15.60 18.63 -16.60
N LEU A 5 16.27 17.76 -15.86
CA LEU A 5 15.67 17.06 -14.73
C LEU A 5 15.44 18.08 -13.59
N PRO A 6 14.28 18.12 -12.94
CA PRO A 6 14.05 19.02 -11.82
C PRO A 6 15.01 18.65 -10.67
N CYS A 7 15.89 19.59 -10.35
CA CYS A 7 16.78 19.52 -9.20
C CYS A 7 15.97 19.29 -7.91
N LEU A 8 16.28 18.21 -7.21
CA LEU A 8 15.89 18.03 -5.82
C LEU A 8 16.35 19.25 -5.00
N PRO A 9 15.53 19.80 -4.11
CA PRO A 9 15.87 20.98 -3.34
C PRO A 9 17.15 20.74 -2.52
N PRO A 10 18.01 21.74 -2.37
CA PRO A 10 19.32 21.61 -1.70
C PRO A 10 19.29 21.16 -0.24
N CYS A 11 18.10 21.08 0.37
CA CYS A 11 17.88 20.48 1.68
C CYS A 11 18.18 18.97 1.72
N CYS A 12 17.85 18.21 0.66
CA CYS A 12 18.08 16.76 0.65
C CYS A 12 19.57 16.40 0.59
N VAL A 13 20.37 17.18 -0.13
CA VAL A 13 21.82 16.93 -0.22
C VAL A 13 22.55 17.30 1.07
N ARG A 14 22.11 18.34 1.79
CA ARG A 14 22.65 18.68 3.11
C ARG A 14 22.21 17.69 4.19
N MET A 15 21.03 17.09 4.10
CA MET A 15 20.58 16.02 4.99
C MET A 15 21.45 14.76 4.88
N LEU A 16 21.78 14.32 3.67
CA LEU A 16 22.63 13.15 3.43
C LEU A 16 24.04 13.33 4.03
N CYS A 17 24.62 14.54 3.97
CA CYS A 17 25.92 14.83 4.58
C CYS A 17 25.88 14.98 6.11
N PHE A 18 24.75 15.37 6.70
CA PHE A 18 24.64 15.55 8.17
C PHE A 18 24.38 14.23 8.89
N CYS A 19 23.65 13.30 8.28
CA CYS A 19 23.43 11.94 8.79
C CYS A 19 24.73 11.13 8.83
N TRP A 20 25.61 11.29 7.83
CA TRP A 20 26.85 10.51 7.74
C TRP A 20 27.86 10.78 8.87
N ARG A 21 27.82 11.94 9.50
CA ARG A 21 28.76 12.29 10.61
C ARG A 21 28.29 11.90 12.02
N ARG A 22 27.02 11.49 12.18
CA ARG A 22 26.43 11.17 13.50
C ARG A 22 26.20 9.66 13.72
N SER A 23 26.26 8.87 12.66
CA SER A 23 25.88 7.44 12.65
C SER A 23 26.90 6.53 13.36
N SER A 24 28.19 6.92 13.44
CA SER A 24 29.20 6.03 14.02
C SER A 24 29.10 5.79 15.53
N ARG A 25 28.29 6.58 16.27
CA ARG A 25 28.08 6.37 17.72
C ARG A 25 26.70 5.77 18.08
N ALA A 26 25.75 5.78 17.17
CA ALA A 26 24.42 5.23 17.41
C ALA A 26 24.36 3.72 17.14
N LEU A 27 25.20 3.21 16.22
CA LEU A 27 25.25 1.79 15.87
C LEU A 27 25.81 0.90 17.00
N GLU A 28 26.75 1.40 17.82
CA GLU A 28 27.28 0.62 18.96
C GLU A 28 26.27 0.43 20.10
N LEU A 29 25.21 1.22 20.15
CA LEU A 29 24.14 1.13 21.15
C LEU A 29 22.93 0.25 20.73
N TYR A 30 22.87 -0.14 19.44
CA TYR A 30 21.69 -0.85 18.89
C TYR A 30 21.88 -2.35 18.64
N CYS A 31 23.14 -2.83 18.59
CA CYS A 31 23.44 -4.26 18.46
C CYS A 31 24.36 -4.70 19.58
N PRO A 32 23.87 -5.24 20.72
CA PRO A 32 24.68 -6.11 21.52
C PRO A 32 24.90 -7.40 20.71
N HIS A 33 26.16 -7.73 20.44
CA HIS A 33 26.57 -9.03 19.92
C HIS A 33 25.96 -10.13 20.80
N GLY A 34 24.98 -10.85 20.30
CA GLY A 34 24.32 -11.93 20.99
C GLY A 34 23.40 -12.70 20.06
N ASP A 35 23.87 -13.84 19.57
CA ASP A 35 23.14 -14.97 19.04
C ASP A 35 22.01 -14.76 18.00
N LEU A 36 22.40 -14.74 16.74
CA LEU A 36 21.49 -14.93 15.60
C LEU A 36 20.75 -16.29 15.61
N SER A 37 21.24 -17.27 16.37
CA SER A 37 20.62 -18.60 16.48
C SER A 37 19.36 -18.65 17.36
N ALA A 38 19.17 -17.69 18.25
CA ALA A 38 17.99 -17.60 19.13
C ALA A 38 16.77 -16.97 18.45
N VAL A 39 16.95 -16.30 17.29
CA VAL A 39 15.86 -15.61 16.58
C VAL A 39 15.12 -16.54 15.61
N MET A 40 15.73 -17.65 15.21
CA MET A 40 15.14 -18.58 14.22
C MET A 40 14.14 -19.58 14.78
N ASN A 41 13.82 -19.54 16.08
CA ASN A 41 12.88 -20.49 16.73
C ASN A 41 11.68 -19.82 17.40
N SER A 42 11.21 -18.70 16.90
CA SER A 42 9.97 -18.09 17.38
C SER A 42 8.78 -18.46 16.49
N GLN A 43 8.26 -19.67 16.69
CA GLN A 43 6.85 -19.99 16.42
C GLN A 43 5.94 -18.88 16.95
N GLU A 44 4.88 -18.58 16.21
CA GLU A 44 3.76 -17.68 16.48
C GLU A 44 3.61 -17.24 17.95
N ARG A 45 4.10 -16.07 18.28
CA ARG A 45 3.73 -15.45 19.56
C ARG A 45 2.36 -14.81 19.37
N PRO A 46 1.36 -15.20 20.18
CA PRO A 46 0.08 -14.52 20.19
C PRO A 46 0.34 -13.02 20.41
N GLN A 47 -0.22 -12.16 19.54
CA GLN A 47 -0.12 -10.71 19.65
C GLN A 47 -0.45 -10.30 21.09
N SER A 48 0.57 -9.95 21.87
CA SER A 48 0.40 -9.51 23.25
C SER A 48 -0.44 -8.24 23.25
N ARG A 49 -1.54 -8.27 24.02
CA ARG A 49 -2.40 -7.09 24.20
C ARG A 49 -1.53 -5.88 24.58
N PRO A 50 -1.82 -4.69 24.07
CA PRO A 50 -1.07 -3.48 24.45
C PRO A 50 -1.21 -3.28 25.97
N GLN A 51 -0.12 -3.48 26.70
CA GLN A 51 -0.05 -3.31 28.14
C GLN A 51 0.90 -2.16 28.45
N LEU A 52 0.57 -1.39 29.50
CA LEU A 52 1.44 -0.33 30.02
C LEU A 52 2.57 -0.97 30.85
N ASP A 53 3.49 -1.65 30.15
CA ASP A 53 4.62 -2.35 30.77
C ASP A 53 5.86 -1.44 30.86
N LEU A 54 6.84 -1.89 31.64
CA LEU A 54 8.15 -1.22 31.74
C LEU A 54 8.81 -1.03 30.36
N LYS A 55 8.57 -1.98 29.45
CA LYS A 55 9.03 -1.88 28.04
C LYS A 55 8.37 -0.72 27.29
N PHE A 56 7.08 -0.46 27.53
CA PHE A 56 6.39 0.70 26.97
C PHE A 56 7.03 2.00 27.48
N LEU A 57 7.30 2.10 28.78
CA LEU A 57 7.96 3.28 29.34
C LEU A 57 9.35 3.51 28.75
N GLN A 58 10.15 2.46 28.59
CA GLN A 58 11.47 2.56 27.96
C GLN A 58 11.39 3.04 26.50
N ARG A 59 10.43 2.51 25.72
CA ARG A 59 10.20 2.97 24.33
C ARG A 59 9.75 4.41 24.29
N PHE A 60 8.85 4.80 25.19
CA PHE A 60 8.40 6.19 25.30
C PHE A 60 9.55 7.15 25.64
N LEU A 61 10.40 6.79 26.59
CA LEU A 61 11.59 7.60 26.94
C LEU A 61 12.58 7.73 25.78
N ARG A 62 12.73 6.71 24.92
CA ARG A 62 13.55 6.81 23.69
C ARG A 62 12.96 7.83 22.72
N ILE A 63 11.66 7.81 22.49
CA ILE A 63 10.98 8.80 21.64
C ILE A 63 11.17 10.21 22.22
N GLN A 64 11.05 10.36 23.54
CA GLN A 64 11.30 11.64 24.22
C GLN A 64 12.74 12.14 24.02
N ALA A 65 13.73 11.26 24.02
CA ALA A 65 15.12 11.64 23.77
C ALA A 65 15.35 12.17 22.35
N VAL A 66 14.60 11.69 21.36
CA VAL A 66 14.61 12.20 19.97
C VAL A 66 13.95 13.58 19.92
N LEU A 67 12.80 13.75 20.59
CA LEU A 67 12.07 15.03 20.59
C LEU A 67 12.80 16.15 21.35
N PHE A 68 13.56 15.81 22.38
CA PHE A 68 14.28 16.74 23.25
C PHE A 68 15.79 16.45 23.29
N PRO A 69 16.52 16.59 22.17
CA PRO A 69 17.93 16.18 22.09
C PRO A 69 18.86 17.04 22.95
N LYS A 70 18.52 18.30 23.21
CA LYS A 70 19.32 19.26 24.01
C LYS A 70 18.37 20.19 24.77
N TRP A 71 18.78 20.59 25.98
CA TRP A 71 18.06 21.58 26.81
C TRP A 71 17.88 22.95 26.12
N SER A 72 18.74 23.32 25.20
CA SER A 72 18.69 24.57 24.41
C SER A 72 17.95 24.38 23.07
N SER A 73 17.22 23.30 22.86
CA SER A 73 16.47 23.11 21.60
C SER A 73 15.19 23.96 21.59
N GLN A 74 14.79 24.36 20.39
CA GLN A 74 13.53 25.09 20.17
C GLN A 74 12.32 24.36 20.77
N ASN A 75 12.32 23.04 20.71
CA ASN A 75 11.25 22.20 21.26
C ASN A 75 11.14 22.33 22.78
N VAL A 76 12.27 22.41 23.51
CA VAL A 76 12.27 22.63 24.96
C VAL A 76 11.72 24.01 25.30
N LEU A 77 12.14 25.06 24.59
CA LEU A 77 11.65 26.41 24.81
C LEU A 77 10.14 26.51 24.60
N MET A 78 9.63 25.95 23.48
CA MET A 78 8.18 25.92 23.23
C MET A 78 7.43 25.14 24.31
N PHE A 79 7.99 24.03 24.79
CA PHE A 79 7.39 23.24 25.84
C PHE A 79 7.34 23.96 27.19
N LEU A 80 8.41 24.65 27.58
CA LEU A 80 8.43 25.49 28.78
C LEU A 80 7.42 26.65 28.69
N THR A 81 7.34 27.29 27.52
CA THR A 81 6.34 28.35 27.28
C THR A 81 4.92 27.80 27.43
N LEU A 82 4.65 26.60 26.87
CA LEU A 82 3.36 25.94 27.02
C LEU A 82 3.05 25.64 28.49
N LEU A 83 4.00 25.13 29.27
CA LEU A 83 3.82 24.89 30.71
C LEU A 83 3.50 26.17 31.48
N CYS A 84 4.18 27.27 31.18
CA CYS A 84 3.90 28.56 31.81
C CYS A 84 2.47 29.05 31.49
N VAL A 85 2.07 28.97 30.21
CA VAL A 85 0.73 29.39 29.79
C VAL A 85 -0.35 28.50 30.42
N THR A 86 -0.18 27.19 30.43
CA THR A 86 -1.12 26.25 31.06
C THR A 86 -1.23 26.49 32.58
N LEU A 87 -0.11 26.84 33.25
CA LEU A 87 -0.13 27.17 34.67
C LEU A 87 -0.92 28.46 34.92
N LEU A 88 -0.72 29.52 34.11
CA LEU A 88 -1.48 30.75 34.19
C LEU A 88 -2.97 30.50 33.90
N GLU A 89 -3.29 29.68 32.93
CA GLU A 89 -4.67 29.28 32.63
C GLU A 89 -5.33 28.62 33.84
N GLN A 90 -4.64 27.70 34.55
CA GLN A 90 -5.17 27.09 35.76
C GLN A 90 -5.46 28.08 36.89
N LEU A 91 -4.61 29.09 37.07
CA LEU A 91 -4.84 30.14 38.06
C LEU A 91 -6.08 30.97 37.70
N VAL A 92 -6.26 31.31 36.43
CA VAL A 92 -7.45 32.05 35.96
C VAL A 92 -8.71 31.21 36.09
N ILE A 93 -8.68 29.93 35.71
CA ILE A 93 -9.81 29.00 35.86
C ILE A 93 -10.24 28.90 37.32
N TYR A 94 -9.32 28.87 38.27
CA TYR A 94 -9.63 28.88 39.71
C TYR A 94 -10.40 30.12 40.10
N GLN A 95 -9.94 31.31 39.67
CA GLN A 95 -10.63 32.58 39.95
C GLN A 95 -12.03 32.62 39.33
N VAL A 96 -12.16 32.17 38.07
CA VAL A 96 -13.46 32.07 37.38
C VAL A 96 -14.41 31.13 38.14
N GLY A 97 -13.90 30.04 38.70
CA GLY A 97 -14.68 29.09 39.51
C GLY A 97 -15.23 29.66 40.81
N LEU A 98 -14.58 30.72 41.37
CA LEU A 98 -15.06 31.40 42.59
C LEU A 98 -16.16 32.42 42.32
N ILE A 99 -16.27 32.95 41.11
CA ILE A 99 -17.25 34.01 40.75
C ILE A 99 -18.69 33.63 41.07
N PRO A 100 -19.24 32.44 40.75
CA PRO A 100 -20.60 32.07 41.09
C PRO A 100 -20.88 32.15 42.58
N SER A 101 -19.96 31.72 43.42
CA SER A 101 -20.09 31.78 44.88
C SER A 101 -20.15 33.23 45.37
N GLN A 102 -19.32 34.11 44.82
CA GLN A 102 -19.32 35.54 45.16
C GLN A 102 -20.61 36.25 44.71
N TYR A 103 -21.18 35.87 43.55
CA TYR A 103 -22.48 36.37 43.11
C TYR A 103 -23.62 36.04 44.10
N TYR A 104 -23.65 34.81 44.64
CA TYR A 104 -24.65 34.47 45.67
C TYR A 104 -24.55 35.34 46.91
N GLY A 105 -23.35 35.69 47.37
CA GLY A 105 -23.12 36.58 48.49
C GLY A 105 -23.61 38.02 48.23
N VAL A 106 -23.25 38.57 47.08
CA VAL A 106 -23.63 39.94 46.69
C VAL A 106 -25.14 40.06 46.45
N LEU A 107 -25.77 39.08 45.82
CA LEU A 107 -27.22 39.03 45.60
C LEU A 107 -27.98 38.86 46.91
N GLY A 108 -27.50 38.02 47.82
CA GLY A 108 -28.10 37.87 49.15
C GLY A 108 -28.10 39.15 49.97
N ASN A 109 -27.04 39.94 49.86
CA ASN A 109 -26.88 41.23 50.55
C ASN A 109 -27.54 42.42 49.82
N LYS A 110 -28.12 42.21 48.62
CA LYS A 110 -28.73 43.25 47.78
C LYS A 110 -27.80 44.44 47.48
N ASP A 111 -26.47 44.17 47.40
CA ASP A 111 -25.46 45.20 47.10
C ASP A 111 -25.31 45.41 45.61
N LEU A 112 -25.89 46.50 45.08
CA LEU A 112 -25.83 46.85 43.65
C LEU A 112 -24.44 47.29 43.20
N SER A 113 -23.64 47.90 44.09
CA SER A 113 -22.30 48.37 43.76
C SER A 113 -21.33 47.18 43.64
N GLY A 114 -21.40 46.26 44.58
CA GLY A 114 -20.66 45.01 44.55
C GLY A 114 -21.00 44.16 43.33
N PHE A 115 -22.27 44.11 42.93
CA PHE A 115 -22.71 43.40 41.73
C PHE A 115 -22.06 43.95 40.45
N LYS A 116 -22.05 45.28 40.26
CA LYS A 116 -21.42 45.93 39.10
C LYS A 116 -19.93 45.66 39.04
N THR A 117 -19.24 45.78 40.17
CA THR A 117 -17.80 45.52 40.26
C THR A 117 -17.46 44.06 39.96
N LEU A 118 -18.22 43.12 40.53
CA LEU A 118 -18.01 41.70 40.29
C LEU A 118 -18.28 41.32 38.84
N THR A 119 -19.31 41.92 38.21
CA THR A 119 -19.59 41.70 36.77
C THR A 119 -18.46 42.22 35.88
N ALA A 120 -17.89 43.39 36.19
CA ALA A 120 -16.75 43.92 35.45
C ALA A 120 -15.51 42.98 35.58
N ILE A 121 -15.22 42.49 36.79
CA ILE A 121 -14.14 41.52 37.02
C ILE A 121 -14.41 40.23 36.26
N ALA A 122 -15.62 39.70 36.28
CA ALA A 122 -16.00 38.50 35.55
C ALA A 122 -15.77 38.63 34.04
N LEU A 123 -16.17 39.76 33.44
CA LEU A 123 -15.95 40.03 32.03
C LEU A 123 -14.45 40.06 31.68
N VAL A 124 -13.62 40.72 32.49
CA VAL A 124 -12.18 40.77 32.30
C VAL A 124 -11.58 39.35 32.39
N LEU A 125 -11.96 38.57 33.40
CA LEU A 125 -11.47 37.21 33.59
C LEU A 125 -11.89 36.29 32.43
N ILE A 126 -13.09 36.42 31.88
CA ILE A 126 -13.54 35.66 30.70
C ILE A 126 -12.66 35.97 29.49
N VAL A 127 -12.38 37.27 29.23
CA VAL A 127 -11.50 37.66 28.10
C VAL A 127 -10.09 37.11 28.29
N VAL A 128 -9.53 37.26 29.50
CA VAL A 128 -8.18 36.72 29.82
C VAL A 128 -8.13 35.21 29.65
N ASN A 129 -9.13 34.50 30.19
CA ASN A 129 -9.21 33.04 30.07
C ASN A 129 -9.31 32.59 28.60
N SER A 130 -10.15 33.25 27.80
CA SER A 130 -10.31 32.96 26.37
C SER A 130 -9.01 33.20 25.61
N THR A 131 -8.30 34.29 25.92
CA THR A 131 -7.00 34.61 25.29
C THR A 131 -5.92 33.58 25.65
N LEU A 132 -5.80 33.21 26.93
CA LEU A 132 -4.85 32.21 27.39
C LEU A 132 -5.13 30.83 26.74
N LYS A 133 -6.39 30.43 26.68
CA LYS A 133 -6.79 29.17 26.04
C LYS A 133 -6.48 29.14 24.54
N SER A 134 -6.71 30.26 23.86
CA SER A 134 -6.36 30.39 22.44
C SER A 134 -4.85 30.32 22.23
N PHE A 135 -4.07 30.90 23.14
CA PHE A 135 -2.61 30.89 23.08
C PHE A 135 -2.03 29.51 23.43
N ASP A 136 -2.59 28.80 24.42
CA ASP A 136 -2.27 27.40 24.72
C ASP A 136 -2.48 26.51 23.49
N GLN A 137 -3.62 26.64 22.83
CA GLN A 137 -3.93 25.88 21.60
C GLN A 137 -2.96 26.22 20.46
N PHE A 138 -2.60 27.50 20.30
CA PHE A 138 -1.66 27.93 19.27
C PHE A 138 -0.25 27.31 19.49
N ILE A 139 0.27 27.41 20.73
CA ILE A 139 1.59 26.84 21.06
C ILE A 139 1.57 25.31 20.92
N SER A 140 0.49 24.65 21.38
CA SER A 140 0.31 23.21 21.26
C SER A 140 0.34 22.75 19.79
N ASN A 141 -0.33 23.48 18.89
CA ASN A 141 -0.31 23.19 17.47
C ASN A 141 1.06 23.43 16.83
N LEU A 142 1.76 24.51 17.22
CA LEU A 142 3.11 24.79 16.75
C LEU A 142 4.10 23.68 17.17
N MET A 143 3.96 23.24 18.42
CA MET A 143 4.77 22.16 18.99
C MET A 143 4.48 20.82 18.28
N TYR A 144 3.19 20.53 17.99
CA TYR A 144 2.81 19.37 17.19
C TYR A 144 3.54 19.32 15.84
N VAL A 145 3.56 20.45 15.10
CA VAL A 145 4.22 20.52 13.79
C VAL A 145 5.72 20.28 13.92
N SER A 146 6.36 20.92 14.91
CA SER A 146 7.78 20.76 15.17
C SER A 146 8.16 19.33 15.57
N TRP A 147 7.41 18.71 16.46
CA TRP A 147 7.62 17.33 16.89
C TRP A 147 7.41 16.32 15.77
N ARG A 148 6.33 16.49 14.99
CA ARG A 148 6.07 15.66 13.82
C ARG A 148 7.22 15.73 12.83
N LYS A 149 7.72 16.94 12.53
CA LYS A 149 8.86 17.13 11.64
C LYS A 149 10.11 16.38 12.15
N THR A 150 10.49 16.62 13.40
CA THR A 150 11.69 16.01 14.00
C THR A 150 11.62 14.48 13.99
N LEU A 151 10.48 13.91 14.41
CA LEU A 151 10.31 12.47 14.51
C LEU A 151 10.22 11.80 13.13
N THR A 152 9.51 12.43 12.16
CA THR A 152 9.43 11.92 10.80
C THR A 152 10.79 11.94 10.09
N GLU A 153 11.57 13.01 10.28
CA GLU A 153 12.93 13.11 9.73
C GLU A 153 13.87 12.05 10.31
N ASP A 154 13.82 11.80 11.60
CA ASP A 154 14.61 10.78 12.26
C ASP A 154 14.25 9.36 11.78
N LEU A 155 12.95 9.04 11.72
CA LEU A 155 12.47 7.75 11.22
C LEU A 155 12.77 7.53 9.73
N HIS A 156 12.66 8.58 8.88
CA HIS A 156 13.05 8.48 7.48
C HIS A 156 14.55 8.24 7.33
N CYS A 157 15.39 8.92 8.12
CA CYS A 157 16.83 8.65 8.10
C CYS A 157 17.12 7.18 8.44
N GLN A 158 16.48 6.63 9.48
CA GLN A 158 16.65 5.23 9.87
C GLN A 158 16.09 4.25 8.82
N TYR A 159 14.95 4.55 8.23
CA TYR A 159 14.29 3.69 7.23
C TYR A 159 15.11 3.57 5.95
N PHE A 160 15.71 4.66 5.49
CA PHE A 160 16.53 4.69 4.27
C PHE A 160 18.02 4.45 4.52
N GLU A 161 18.44 4.24 5.78
CA GLU A 161 19.84 3.90 6.10
C GLU A 161 20.15 2.46 5.67
N GLY A 162 21.17 2.31 4.82
CA GLY A 162 21.55 1.01 4.30
C GLY A 162 20.43 0.30 3.54
N GLN A 163 20.04 -0.89 3.98
CA GLN A 163 19.00 -1.72 3.37
C GLN A 163 17.82 -2.01 4.34
N VAL A 164 17.60 -1.13 5.34
CA VAL A 164 16.56 -1.34 6.35
C VAL A 164 15.17 -1.45 5.70
N TYR A 165 14.87 -0.63 4.69
CA TYR A 165 13.62 -0.71 3.94
C TYR A 165 13.42 -2.09 3.27
N TYR A 166 14.49 -2.70 2.77
CA TYR A 166 14.43 -4.06 2.19
C TYR A 166 14.17 -5.11 3.28
N THR A 167 14.90 -5.01 4.39
CA THR A 167 14.76 -5.94 5.52
C THR A 167 13.34 -5.91 6.10
N LEU A 168 12.75 -4.72 6.26
CA LEU A 168 11.40 -4.56 6.83
C LEU A 168 10.27 -4.97 5.89
N ASN A 169 10.45 -4.81 4.57
CA ASN A 169 9.38 -5.11 3.61
C ASN A 169 9.46 -6.52 3.00
N VAL A 170 10.65 -7.17 3.06
CA VAL A 170 10.87 -8.45 2.38
C VAL A 170 11.28 -9.58 3.33
N LEU A 171 12.11 -9.28 4.35
CA LEU A 171 12.65 -10.31 5.24
C LEU A 171 11.88 -10.46 6.56
N HIS A 172 11.26 -9.39 7.04
CA HIS A 172 10.54 -9.37 8.32
C HIS A 172 9.16 -8.74 8.13
N GLU A 173 8.13 -9.55 8.19
CA GLU A 173 6.73 -9.11 8.13
C GLU A 173 6.18 -8.61 9.48
N ASP A 174 7.05 -8.45 10.48
CA ASP A 174 6.66 -8.03 11.84
C ASP A 174 6.11 -6.60 11.90
N ILE A 175 6.48 -5.74 10.95
CA ILE A 175 6.04 -4.34 10.86
C ILE A 175 5.19 -4.17 9.61
N ASP A 176 3.89 -4.14 9.84
CA ASP A 176 2.89 -3.87 8.84
C ASP A 176 2.94 -2.40 8.35
N ASN A 177 2.98 -2.19 7.03
CA ASN A 177 2.91 -0.88 6.37
C ASN A 177 3.83 0.19 7.00
N PRO A 178 5.18 0.12 6.85
CA PRO A 178 6.11 1.09 7.46
C PRO A 178 5.85 2.55 7.07
N ASP A 179 5.39 2.81 5.86
CA ASP A 179 5.00 4.12 5.34
C ASP A 179 3.83 4.73 6.14
N GLN A 180 2.83 3.93 6.48
CA GLN A 180 1.72 4.34 7.34
C GLN A 180 2.18 4.63 8.76
N ARG A 181 3.09 3.81 9.32
CA ARG A 181 3.67 4.04 10.65
C ARG A 181 4.42 5.36 10.73
N ILE A 182 5.26 5.65 9.74
CA ILE A 182 6.05 6.89 9.68
C ILE A 182 5.16 8.12 9.43
N SER A 183 4.11 8.01 8.62
CA SER A 183 3.27 9.16 8.26
C SER A 183 2.09 9.39 9.21
N GLN A 184 1.24 8.38 9.44
CA GLN A 184 -0.02 8.53 10.19
C GLN A 184 0.14 8.32 11.69
N ASP A 185 0.86 7.26 12.10
CA ASP A 185 0.99 6.96 13.53
C ASP A 185 1.83 8.04 14.22
N VAL A 186 2.89 8.52 13.57
CA VAL A 186 3.68 9.65 14.06
C VAL A 186 2.82 10.92 14.15
N GLU A 187 1.96 11.20 13.16
CA GLU A 187 1.05 12.34 13.21
C GLU A 187 0.10 12.25 14.40
N ARG A 188 -0.60 11.12 14.55
CA ARG A 188 -1.56 10.90 15.64
C ARG A 188 -0.87 10.98 17.00
N PHE A 189 0.30 10.34 17.14
CA PHE A 189 1.09 10.38 18.37
C PHE A 189 1.50 11.81 18.73
N CYS A 190 2.08 12.55 17.82
CA CYS A 190 2.52 13.92 18.08
C CYS A 190 1.34 14.86 18.41
N ARG A 191 0.20 14.70 17.74
CA ARG A 191 -1.02 15.45 17.98
C ARG A 191 -1.57 15.22 19.40
N GLN A 192 -1.67 13.95 19.80
CA GLN A 192 -2.14 13.60 21.14
C GLN A 192 -1.14 14.05 22.22
N LEU A 193 0.13 13.78 21.99
CA LEU A 193 1.17 14.17 22.94
C LEU A 193 1.23 15.67 23.14
N SER A 194 1.18 16.49 22.08
CA SER A 194 1.23 17.95 22.19
C SER A 194 0.03 18.53 22.96
N SER A 195 -1.15 17.94 22.80
CA SER A 195 -2.37 18.40 23.47
C SER A 195 -2.46 17.98 24.94
N MET A 196 -1.76 16.91 25.33
CA MET A 196 -1.85 16.30 26.68
C MET A 196 -0.63 16.56 27.55
N ALA A 197 0.54 16.82 26.96
CA ALA A 197 1.81 16.85 27.68
C ALA A 197 1.86 17.90 28.82
N SER A 198 1.41 19.12 28.56
CA SER A 198 1.34 20.17 29.58
C SER A 198 0.39 19.82 30.70
N LYS A 199 -0.79 19.31 30.35
CA LYS A 199 -1.83 18.92 31.31
C LYS A 199 -1.39 17.75 32.18
N LEU A 200 -0.69 16.77 31.59
CA LEU A 200 -0.16 15.62 32.33
C LEU A 200 0.85 16.03 33.42
N ILE A 201 1.70 17.03 33.14
CA ILE A 201 2.70 17.52 34.09
C ILE A 201 2.07 18.39 35.16
N ILE A 202 1.10 19.24 34.80
CA ILE A 202 0.50 20.21 35.73
C ILE A 202 -0.59 19.55 36.59
N SER A 203 -1.29 18.54 36.08
CA SER A 203 -2.41 17.90 36.79
C SER A 203 -2.06 17.36 38.18
N PRO A 204 -0.90 16.75 38.47
CA PRO A 204 -0.57 16.32 39.85
C PRO A 204 -0.53 17.47 40.83
N PHE A 205 0.01 18.63 40.42
CA PHE A 205 0.12 19.81 41.27
C PHE A 205 -1.25 20.46 41.51
N THR A 206 -2.07 20.58 40.46
CA THR A 206 -3.44 21.09 40.59
C THR A 206 -4.31 20.16 41.43
N LEU A 207 -4.16 18.84 41.26
CA LEU A 207 -4.88 17.85 42.06
C LEU A 207 -4.49 17.96 43.54
N ALA A 208 -3.21 18.08 43.85
CA ALA A 208 -2.73 18.26 45.24
C ALA A 208 -3.29 19.54 45.86
N TYR A 209 -3.27 20.67 45.10
CA TYR A 209 -3.82 21.94 45.55
C TYR A 209 -5.32 21.87 45.81
N TYR A 210 -6.11 21.33 44.89
CA TYR A 210 -7.56 21.20 45.08
C TYR A 210 -7.92 20.20 46.18
N THR A 211 -7.17 19.13 46.34
CA THR A 211 -7.34 18.19 47.45
C THR A 211 -7.12 18.86 48.81
N TYR A 212 -6.04 19.67 48.91
CA TYR A 212 -5.76 20.44 50.12
C TYR A 212 -6.91 21.46 50.40
N GLN A 213 -7.38 22.16 49.42
CA GLN A 213 -8.46 23.14 49.54
C GLN A 213 -9.78 22.48 49.95
N CYS A 214 -10.09 21.33 49.36
CA CYS A 214 -11.25 20.52 49.71
C CYS A 214 -11.16 19.98 51.17
N PHE A 215 -9.99 19.50 51.56
CA PHE A 215 -9.75 19.05 52.94
C PHE A 215 -9.98 20.18 53.97
N HIS A 216 -9.48 21.39 53.65
CA HIS A 216 -9.65 22.54 54.52
C HIS A 216 -11.13 22.99 54.65
N SER A 217 -11.93 22.82 53.57
CA SER A 217 -13.34 23.26 53.56
C SER A 217 -14.30 22.23 54.13
N THR A 218 -14.12 20.94 53.83
CA THR A 218 -15.09 19.86 54.17
C THR A 218 -14.55 18.77 55.10
N GLY A 219 -13.29 18.92 55.55
CA GLY A 219 -12.61 17.92 56.32
C GLY A 219 -12.22 16.69 55.47
N TRP A 220 -11.86 15.59 56.13
CA TRP A 220 -11.35 14.40 55.46
C TRP A 220 -12.38 13.65 54.58
N LEU A 221 -13.66 13.82 54.87
CA LEU A 221 -14.74 13.10 54.18
C LEU A 221 -14.88 13.58 52.72
N GLY A 222 -14.60 14.84 52.41
CA GLY A 222 -14.64 15.40 51.07
C GLY A 222 -13.66 14.71 50.09
N PRO A 223 -12.36 14.79 50.34
CA PRO A 223 -11.38 14.09 49.50
C PRO A 223 -11.63 12.61 49.37
N VAL A 224 -11.97 11.90 50.45
CA VAL A 224 -12.20 10.44 50.41
C VAL A 224 -13.38 10.08 49.51
N SER A 225 -14.49 10.83 49.55
CA SER A 225 -15.64 10.58 48.67
C SER A 225 -15.32 10.82 47.21
N ILE A 226 -14.56 11.86 46.90
CA ILE A 226 -14.14 12.21 45.53
C ILE A 226 -13.20 11.13 44.99
N PHE A 227 -12.16 10.74 45.73
CA PHE A 227 -11.23 9.68 45.30
C PHE A 227 -11.94 8.33 45.16
N GLY A 228 -12.86 7.99 46.07
CA GLY A 228 -13.68 6.78 45.96
C GLY A 228 -14.50 6.73 44.69
N TYR A 229 -15.16 7.83 44.35
CA TYR A 229 -15.88 7.96 43.08
C TYR A 229 -14.96 7.79 41.83
N PHE A 230 -13.80 8.42 41.86
CA PHE A 230 -12.84 8.28 40.74
C PHE A 230 -12.27 6.87 40.59
N VAL A 231 -12.00 6.17 41.71
CA VAL A 231 -11.53 4.78 41.66
C VAL A 231 -12.60 3.89 41.03
N ILE A 232 -13.85 4.00 41.49
CA ILE A 232 -14.97 3.22 40.94
C ILE A 232 -15.15 3.56 39.44
N GLY A 233 -15.17 4.84 39.08
CA GLY A 233 -15.29 5.30 37.71
C GLY A 233 -14.16 4.79 36.82
N THR A 234 -12.92 4.76 37.34
CA THR A 234 -11.76 4.25 36.59
C THR A 234 -11.85 2.75 36.32
N VAL A 235 -12.30 1.97 37.32
CA VAL A 235 -12.50 0.50 37.17
C VAL A 235 -13.57 0.22 36.11
N VAL A 236 -14.73 0.90 36.22
CA VAL A 236 -15.82 0.76 35.23
C VAL A 236 -15.35 1.16 33.84
N ASN A 237 -14.68 2.31 33.70
CA ASN A 237 -14.15 2.79 32.42
C ASN A 237 -13.14 1.79 31.83
N LYS A 238 -12.23 1.22 32.63
CA LYS A 238 -11.28 0.22 32.17
C LYS A 238 -11.99 -1.04 31.64
N MET A 239 -13.05 -1.50 32.32
CA MET A 239 -13.83 -2.65 31.87
C MET A 239 -14.53 -2.38 30.53
N LEU A 240 -15.11 -1.19 30.35
CA LEU A 240 -15.81 -0.80 29.13
C LEU A 240 -14.84 -0.53 27.97
N MET A 241 -13.71 0.11 28.23
CA MET A 241 -12.76 0.52 27.18
C MET A 241 -11.89 -0.63 26.66
N SER A 242 -11.60 -1.66 27.48
CA SER A 242 -10.72 -2.76 27.08
C SER A 242 -11.17 -3.46 25.77
N PRO A 243 -12.43 -3.88 25.60
CA PRO A 243 -12.90 -4.47 24.35
C PRO A 243 -12.91 -3.47 23.17
N ILE A 244 -13.18 -2.18 23.44
CA ILE A 244 -13.21 -1.14 22.41
C ILE A 244 -11.81 -0.94 21.82
N VAL A 245 -10.78 -0.83 22.66
CA VAL A 245 -9.39 -0.65 22.21
C VAL A 245 -8.95 -1.82 21.34
N SER A 246 -9.29 -3.07 21.71
CA SER A 246 -8.95 -4.24 20.89
C SER A 246 -9.60 -4.21 19.51
N LYS A 247 -10.86 -3.77 19.42
CA LYS A 247 -11.57 -3.62 18.14
C LYS A 247 -11.02 -2.47 17.31
N LEU A 248 -10.63 -1.37 17.95
CA LEU A 248 -10.01 -0.25 17.26
C LEU A 248 -8.67 -0.64 16.62
N VAL A 249 -7.83 -1.37 17.33
CA VAL A 249 -6.55 -1.89 16.78
C VAL A 249 -6.81 -2.82 15.58
N GLN A 250 -7.81 -3.71 15.68
CA GLN A 250 -8.21 -4.57 14.57
C GLN A 250 -8.72 -3.77 13.36
N GLN A 251 -9.52 -2.74 13.60
CA GLN A 251 -10.02 -1.84 12.55
C GLN A 251 -8.86 -1.13 11.82
N GLU A 252 -7.90 -0.58 12.56
CA GLU A 252 -6.73 0.10 11.98
C GLU A 252 -5.89 -0.85 11.11
N LYS A 253 -5.71 -2.10 11.54
CA LYS A 253 -5.02 -3.11 10.74
C LYS A 253 -5.75 -3.37 9.42
N LEU A 254 -7.05 -3.65 9.49
CA LEU A 254 -7.88 -3.91 8.29
C LEU A 254 -7.93 -2.71 7.34
N GLU A 255 -7.92 -1.47 7.87
CA GLU A 255 -7.85 -0.26 7.04
C GLU A 255 -6.50 -0.14 6.31
N GLY A 256 -5.40 -0.51 6.97
CA GLY A 256 -4.08 -0.59 6.36
C GLY A 256 -4.04 -1.59 5.21
N ASP A 257 -4.52 -2.82 5.44
CA ASP A 257 -4.61 -3.89 4.45
C ASP A 257 -5.48 -3.46 3.25
N PHE A 258 -6.63 -2.84 3.51
CA PHE A 258 -7.51 -2.32 2.47
C PHE A 258 -6.82 -1.28 1.57
N ARG A 259 -6.08 -0.33 2.15
CA ARG A 259 -5.32 0.68 1.40
C ARG A 259 -4.19 0.03 0.58
N PHE A 260 -3.49 -0.95 1.15
CA PHE A 260 -2.45 -1.69 0.45
C PHE A 260 -3.02 -2.40 -0.79
N LYS A 261 -4.19 -3.05 -0.69
CA LYS A 261 -4.86 -3.70 -1.83
C LYS A 261 -5.25 -2.69 -2.91
N HIS A 262 -5.78 -1.53 -2.55
CA HIS A 262 -6.08 -0.47 -3.52
C HIS A 262 -4.81 0.04 -4.23
N MET A 263 -3.70 0.17 -3.50
CA MET A 263 -2.42 0.55 -4.10
C MET A 263 -1.91 -0.52 -5.06
N GLN A 264 -2.01 -1.81 -4.70
CA GLN A 264 -1.63 -2.94 -5.54
C GLN A 264 -2.43 -2.96 -6.85
N ILE A 265 -3.76 -2.75 -6.80
CA ILE A 265 -4.59 -2.61 -8.01
C ILE A 265 -4.16 -1.39 -8.83
N ARG A 266 -3.86 -0.26 -8.20
CA ARG A 266 -3.42 0.96 -8.89
C ARG A 266 -2.10 0.75 -9.64
N VAL A 267 -1.14 0.06 -9.03
CA VAL A 267 0.17 -0.23 -9.65
C VAL A 267 0.03 -1.23 -10.79
N ASN A 268 -0.90 -2.20 -10.67
CA ASN A 268 -1.13 -3.25 -11.65
C ASN A 268 -2.45 -3.04 -12.44
N ALA A 269 -2.87 -1.78 -12.62
CA ALA A 269 -4.17 -1.47 -13.23
C ALA A 269 -4.30 -2.01 -14.65
N GLU A 270 -3.26 -1.88 -15.47
CA GLU A 270 -3.27 -2.38 -16.84
C GLU A 270 -3.29 -3.92 -16.92
N PRO A 271 -2.40 -4.68 -16.24
CA PRO A 271 -2.50 -6.13 -16.17
C PRO A 271 -3.85 -6.63 -15.65
N ALA A 272 -4.42 -5.97 -14.62
CA ALA A 272 -5.74 -6.33 -14.10
C ALA A 272 -6.87 -6.09 -15.12
N ALA A 273 -6.79 -4.98 -15.86
CA ALA A 273 -7.80 -4.60 -16.86
C ALA A 273 -7.85 -5.59 -18.03
N PHE A 274 -6.73 -6.22 -18.41
CA PHE A 274 -6.71 -7.25 -19.44
C PHE A 274 -7.55 -8.49 -19.08
N TYR A 275 -7.80 -8.75 -17.78
CA TYR A 275 -8.62 -9.86 -17.30
C TYR A 275 -10.06 -9.47 -16.91
N SER A 276 -10.39 -8.17 -16.86
CA SER A 276 -11.64 -7.70 -16.20
C SER A 276 -12.83 -7.51 -17.13
N ARG A 277 -12.79 -7.97 -18.39
CA ARG A 277 -13.89 -7.75 -19.32
C ARG A 277 -14.98 -8.81 -19.17
N SER A 278 -16.25 -8.36 -19.09
CA SER A 278 -17.44 -9.19 -18.91
C SER A 278 -17.69 -10.15 -20.08
N GLU A 279 -18.13 -11.34 -19.74
CA GLU A 279 -18.62 -12.38 -20.63
C GLU A 279 -19.91 -11.89 -21.33
N GLU A 280 -19.79 -11.37 -22.55
CA GLU A 280 -20.89 -11.41 -23.50
C GLU A 280 -20.75 -12.71 -24.30
N GLU A 281 -21.75 -13.57 -24.23
CA GLU A 281 -21.84 -14.79 -25.05
C GLU A 281 -21.97 -14.40 -26.52
N MET A 282 -20.83 -14.19 -27.17
CA MET A 282 -20.78 -14.11 -28.63
C MET A 282 -20.50 -15.49 -29.21
N VAL A 283 -21.19 -15.83 -30.27
CA VAL A 283 -20.96 -17.07 -31.02
C VAL A 283 -19.53 -17.04 -31.56
N PRO A 284 -18.68 -18.05 -31.29
CA PRO A 284 -17.30 -18.04 -31.72
C PRO A 284 -17.21 -18.12 -33.24
N GLU A 285 -16.75 -17.06 -33.86
CA GLU A 285 -16.36 -17.03 -35.27
C GLU A 285 -14.91 -17.48 -35.48
N ASP A 286 -14.57 -17.94 -36.68
CA ASP A 286 -13.20 -18.33 -37.07
C ASP A 286 -12.22 -17.13 -37.11
N THR A 287 -12.72 -15.91 -36.95
CA THR A 287 -11.97 -14.67 -36.95
C THR A 287 -12.05 -14.01 -35.59
N ALA A 288 -10.93 -13.73 -34.93
CA ALA A 288 -10.91 -13.04 -33.65
C ALA A 288 -11.00 -11.53 -33.82
N PHE A 289 -10.20 -10.98 -34.72
CA PHE A 289 -10.07 -9.54 -34.92
C PHE A 289 -10.12 -9.16 -36.39
N LEU A 290 -10.91 -8.13 -36.66
CA LEU A 290 -10.96 -7.46 -37.97
C LEU A 290 -10.62 -5.98 -37.78
N LEU A 291 -9.54 -5.54 -38.38
CA LEU A 291 -9.06 -4.17 -38.38
C LEU A 291 -9.23 -3.57 -39.78
N GLU A 292 -9.96 -2.47 -39.88
CA GLU A 292 -10.22 -1.77 -41.13
C GLU A 292 -9.72 -0.34 -41.04
N ARG A 293 -8.68 -0.04 -41.85
CA ARG A 293 -8.03 1.27 -41.92
C ARG A 293 -7.70 1.90 -40.57
N VAL A 294 -7.19 1.09 -39.64
CA VAL A 294 -6.91 1.51 -38.29
C VAL A 294 -5.72 2.44 -38.23
N THR A 295 -5.94 3.61 -37.67
CA THR A 295 -4.88 4.58 -37.35
C THR A 295 -4.79 4.71 -35.82
N LEU A 296 -3.59 4.55 -35.29
CA LEU A 296 -3.32 4.57 -33.88
C LEU A 296 -2.35 5.68 -33.51
N ALA A 297 -2.74 6.52 -32.57
CA ALA A 297 -1.88 7.54 -31.95
C ALA A 297 -1.88 7.40 -30.41
N VAL A 298 -0.83 7.90 -29.77
CA VAL A 298 -0.75 7.93 -28.29
C VAL A 298 -1.78 8.92 -27.75
N PRO A 299 -2.70 8.53 -26.87
CA PRO A 299 -3.79 9.40 -26.40
C PRO A 299 -3.31 10.72 -25.78
N SER A 300 -2.19 10.71 -25.03
CA SER A 300 -1.68 11.88 -24.31
C SER A 300 -0.87 12.86 -25.17
N SER A 301 -0.17 12.37 -26.23
CA SER A 301 0.78 13.17 -27.01
C SER A 301 0.37 13.34 -28.48
N GLY A 302 -0.65 12.61 -28.96
CA GLY A 302 -1.04 12.59 -30.37
C GLY A 302 0.02 11.99 -31.32
N LYS A 303 1.10 11.41 -30.78
CA LYS A 303 2.16 10.80 -31.60
C LYS A 303 1.62 9.62 -32.37
N LEU A 304 1.72 9.68 -33.71
CA LEU A 304 1.27 8.63 -34.62
C LEU A 304 2.14 7.38 -34.48
N LEU A 305 1.52 6.23 -34.25
CA LEU A 305 2.18 4.93 -34.09
C LEU A 305 1.95 4.02 -35.29
N ILE A 306 0.71 3.91 -35.75
CA ILE A 306 0.29 3.08 -36.90
C ILE A 306 -0.66 3.90 -37.76
N LYS A 307 -0.56 3.79 -39.08
CA LYS A 307 -1.44 4.48 -40.00
C LYS A 307 -2.04 3.50 -41.00
N ASP A 308 -3.37 3.54 -41.14
CA ASP A 308 -4.13 2.83 -42.18
C ASP A 308 -3.87 1.31 -42.22
N LEU A 309 -3.86 0.65 -41.03
CA LEU A 309 -3.63 -0.79 -40.91
C LEU A 309 -4.90 -1.56 -41.26
N ASN A 310 -4.80 -2.48 -42.22
CA ASN A 310 -5.83 -3.49 -42.50
C ASN A 310 -5.28 -4.86 -42.14
N LEU A 311 -5.94 -5.56 -41.18
CA LEU A 311 -5.48 -6.83 -40.67
C LEU A 311 -6.67 -7.70 -40.24
N LYS A 312 -6.65 -8.96 -40.67
CA LYS A 312 -7.60 -9.98 -40.23
C LYS A 312 -6.84 -11.09 -39.50
N ILE A 313 -7.23 -11.38 -38.28
CA ILE A 313 -6.62 -12.44 -37.44
C ILE A 313 -7.63 -13.57 -37.29
N SER A 314 -7.34 -14.70 -37.94
CA SER A 314 -8.20 -15.88 -37.99
C SER A 314 -7.54 -17.09 -37.32
N GLN A 315 -8.34 -18.06 -36.90
CA GLN A 315 -7.88 -19.27 -36.23
C GLN A 315 -6.83 -20.00 -37.07
N GLY A 316 -5.77 -20.50 -36.41
CA GLY A 316 -4.65 -21.20 -37.05
C GLY A 316 -3.60 -20.31 -37.69
N ASN A 317 -3.84 -19.00 -37.81
CA ASN A 317 -2.89 -18.03 -38.35
C ASN A 317 -2.16 -17.29 -37.22
N ASN A 318 -1.05 -17.85 -36.76
CA ASN A 318 -0.26 -17.22 -35.70
C ASN A 318 0.41 -15.93 -36.21
N LEU A 319 0.29 -14.84 -35.43
CA LEU A 319 0.82 -13.52 -35.76
C LEU A 319 1.91 -13.10 -34.78
N LEU A 320 3.10 -12.78 -35.28
CA LEU A 320 4.18 -12.17 -34.50
C LEU A 320 4.26 -10.68 -34.80
N ILE A 321 4.24 -9.85 -33.75
CA ILE A 321 4.39 -8.41 -33.83
C ILE A 321 5.79 -8.03 -33.37
N VAL A 322 6.58 -7.48 -34.28
CA VAL A 322 7.97 -7.07 -34.05
C VAL A 322 8.17 -5.60 -34.32
N GLY A 323 9.19 -5.00 -33.75
CA GLY A 323 9.55 -3.59 -33.95
C GLY A 323 10.44 -3.08 -32.83
N ASN A 324 11.10 -1.97 -33.05
CA ASN A 324 11.97 -1.35 -32.07
C ASN A 324 11.17 -0.85 -30.83
N THR A 325 11.87 -0.55 -29.77
CA THR A 325 11.26 0.04 -28.58
C THR A 325 10.56 1.37 -28.92
N GLY A 326 9.34 1.57 -28.45
CA GLY A 326 8.56 2.78 -28.70
C GLY A 326 7.87 2.88 -30.07
N THR A 327 7.84 1.78 -30.87
CA THR A 327 7.10 1.76 -32.17
C THR A 327 5.60 1.52 -31.99
N GLY A 328 5.13 1.16 -30.78
CA GLY A 328 3.71 1.04 -30.49
C GLY A 328 3.20 -0.40 -30.37
N LYS A 329 4.06 -1.41 -30.16
CA LYS A 329 3.66 -2.82 -30.01
C LYS A 329 2.63 -3.05 -28.91
N THR A 330 2.96 -2.68 -27.68
CA THR A 330 2.02 -2.78 -26.54
C THR A 330 0.81 -1.87 -26.73
N SER A 331 0.98 -0.68 -27.33
CA SER A 331 -0.14 0.20 -27.67
C SER A 331 -1.13 -0.45 -28.64
N PHE A 332 -0.62 -1.23 -29.59
CA PHE A 332 -1.46 -2.00 -30.51
C PHE A 332 -2.26 -3.07 -29.76
N LEU A 333 -1.66 -3.79 -28.79
CA LEU A 333 -2.38 -4.74 -27.97
C LEU A 333 -3.45 -4.07 -27.08
N ARG A 334 -3.19 -2.84 -26.59
CA ARG A 334 -4.20 -2.05 -25.86
C ARG A 334 -5.42 -1.72 -26.70
N VAL A 335 -5.23 -1.51 -28.00
CA VAL A 335 -6.33 -1.28 -28.93
C VAL A 335 -7.06 -2.60 -29.22
N LEU A 336 -6.36 -3.71 -29.43
CA LEU A 336 -6.97 -5.03 -29.61
C LEU A 336 -7.81 -5.44 -28.39
N SER A 337 -7.33 -5.13 -27.20
CA SER A 337 -8.07 -5.40 -25.95
C SER A 337 -9.19 -4.39 -25.68
N GLY A 338 -9.30 -3.30 -26.50
CA GLY A 338 -10.28 -2.25 -26.30
C GLY A 338 -10.00 -1.35 -25.08
N LEU A 339 -8.79 -1.36 -24.53
CA LEU A 339 -8.35 -0.41 -23.50
C LEU A 339 -8.08 0.98 -24.09
N TRP A 340 -7.70 1.04 -25.37
CA TRP A 340 -7.52 2.26 -26.13
C TRP A 340 -8.43 2.27 -27.36
N GLU A 341 -8.92 3.44 -27.70
CA GLU A 341 -9.67 3.65 -28.94
C GLU A 341 -8.73 3.96 -30.11
N SER A 342 -9.09 3.52 -31.32
CA SER A 342 -8.40 3.90 -32.56
C SER A 342 -8.74 5.35 -32.89
N THR A 343 -7.76 6.11 -33.40
CA THR A 343 -7.99 7.50 -33.83
C THR A 343 -8.83 7.56 -35.11
N GLN A 344 -8.67 6.58 -36.00
CA GLN A 344 -9.44 6.42 -37.25
C GLN A 344 -9.56 4.91 -37.55
N GLY A 345 -10.59 4.57 -38.33
CA GLY A 345 -10.89 3.16 -38.66
C GLY A 345 -11.66 2.44 -37.59
N SER A 346 -11.89 1.15 -37.79
CA SER A 346 -12.63 0.29 -36.86
C SER A 346 -11.82 -0.93 -36.46
N VAL A 347 -11.91 -1.30 -35.18
CA VAL A 347 -11.38 -2.56 -34.64
C VAL A 347 -12.59 -3.35 -34.13
N SER A 348 -12.92 -4.40 -34.84
CA SER A 348 -14.00 -5.31 -34.47
C SER A 348 -13.42 -6.58 -33.86
N MET A 349 -13.75 -6.85 -32.61
CA MET A 349 -13.48 -8.14 -32.00
C MET A 349 -14.73 -9.01 -32.20
N LEU A 350 -14.56 -10.10 -32.93
CA LEU A 350 -15.63 -11.00 -33.35
C LEU A 350 -15.77 -12.24 -32.46
N THR A 351 -15.02 -12.29 -31.37
CA THR A 351 -15.05 -13.39 -30.39
C THR A 351 -15.07 -12.83 -28.97
N CYS A 352 -15.51 -13.64 -28.00
CA CYS A 352 -15.58 -13.24 -26.59
C CYS A 352 -14.20 -13.21 -25.93
N PHE A 353 -14.07 -12.51 -24.80
CA PHE A 353 -12.96 -12.71 -23.88
C PHE A 353 -13.19 -13.96 -23.02
N GLY A 354 -12.10 -14.63 -22.66
CA GLY A 354 -12.15 -15.75 -21.73
C GLY A 354 -11.83 -17.12 -22.35
N PRO A 355 -12.20 -18.22 -21.68
CA PRO A 355 -11.76 -19.57 -22.04
C PRO A 355 -12.12 -20.02 -23.46
N HIS A 356 -13.25 -19.59 -23.99
CA HIS A 356 -13.70 -19.97 -25.33
C HIS A 356 -13.33 -18.98 -26.44
N GLY A 357 -12.67 -17.89 -26.11
CA GLY A 357 -12.35 -16.82 -27.04
C GLY A 357 -10.90 -16.37 -26.97
N VAL A 358 -10.67 -15.17 -26.48
CA VAL A 358 -9.35 -14.52 -26.39
C VAL A 358 -8.92 -14.37 -24.93
N VAL A 359 -7.68 -14.76 -24.62
CA VAL A 359 -7.03 -14.49 -23.34
C VAL A 359 -5.75 -13.70 -23.59
N PHE A 360 -5.56 -12.66 -22.79
CA PHE A 360 -4.37 -11.82 -22.83
C PHE A 360 -3.41 -12.20 -21.69
N LEU A 361 -2.13 -12.38 -22.00
CA LEU A 361 -1.05 -12.44 -21.02
C LEU A 361 -0.23 -11.15 -21.12
N PRO A 362 -0.36 -10.25 -20.13
CA PRO A 362 0.39 -9.01 -20.11
C PRO A 362 1.88 -9.26 -19.81
N GLN A 363 2.73 -8.30 -20.16
CA GLN A 363 4.17 -8.34 -19.90
C GLN A 363 4.51 -8.53 -18.41
N ARG A 364 3.75 -7.89 -17.53
CA ARG A 364 3.82 -8.13 -16.08
C ARG A 364 2.65 -9.00 -15.68
N PRO A 365 2.91 -10.23 -15.20
CA PRO A 365 1.86 -11.11 -14.72
C PRO A 365 1.07 -10.47 -13.59
N PHE A 366 -0.24 -10.69 -13.57
CA PHE A 366 -1.12 -10.23 -12.50
C PHE A 366 -1.49 -11.40 -11.60
N PHE A 367 -1.23 -11.26 -10.30
CA PHE A 367 -1.60 -12.21 -9.26
C PHE A 367 -2.49 -11.55 -8.22
N THR A 368 -3.47 -12.32 -7.76
CA THR A 368 -4.35 -11.96 -6.65
C THR A 368 -3.85 -12.64 -5.37
N ASP A 369 -4.37 -12.23 -4.22
CA ASP A 369 -4.19 -13.03 -3.01
C ASP A 369 -4.96 -14.34 -3.15
N GLY A 370 -4.54 -15.36 -2.41
CA GLY A 370 -5.25 -16.63 -2.36
C GLY A 370 -4.37 -17.84 -2.62
N THR A 371 -5.01 -18.96 -2.88
CA THR A 371 -4.39 -20.27 -3.05
C THR A 371 -3.73 -20.43 -4.42
N LEU A 372 -2.87 -21.44 -4.57
CA LEU A 372 -2.27 -21.78 -5.87
C LEU A 372 -3.34 -22.11 -6.92
N ARG A 373 -4.40 -22.82 -6.52
CA ARG A 373 -5.56 -23.09 -7.38
C ARG A 373 -6.16 -21.81 -7.95
N GLU A 374 -6.43 -20.83 -7.09
CA GLU A 374 -7.00 -19.55 -7.52
C GLU A 374 -6.10 -18.79 -8.48
N GLN A 375 -4.77 -18.91 -8.34
CA GLN A 375 -3.85 -18.33 -9.32
C GLN A 375 -3.92 -19.01 -10.69
N VAL A 376 -4.12 -20.32 -10.73
CA VAL A 376 -4.20 -21.06 -11.99
C VAL A 376 -5.53 -20.85 -12.71
N ILE A 377 -6.65 -20.84 -11.97
CA ILE A 377 -7.98 -20.70 -12.59
C ILE A 377 -8.36 -19.26 -12.93
N TYR A 378 -7.62 -18.26 -12.41
CA TYR A 378 -7.92 -16.84 -12.65
C TYR A 378 -8.05 -16.51 -14.16
N PRO A 379 -9.03 -15.71 -14.62
CA PRO A 379 -9.99 -14.89 -13.85
C PRO A 379 -11.26 -15.60 -13.40
N LEU A 380 -11.39 -16.89 -13.59
CA LEU A 380 -12.57 -17.63 -13.15
C LEU A 380 -12.62 -17.66 -11.62
N LYS A 381 -13.84 -17.61 -11.07
CA LYS A 381 -14.05 -17.73 -9.62
C LYS A 381 -14.25 -19.18 -9.19
N GLU A 382 -14.66 -20.03 -10.12
CA GLU A 382 -14.97 -21.44 -9.91
C GLU A 382 -14.19 -22.30 -10.92
N ILE A 383 -13.96 -23.54 -10.55
CA ILE A 383 -13.28 -24.52 -11.38
C ILE A 383 -14.06 -24.74 -12.69
N TYR A 384 -13.41 -24.67 -13.83
CA TYR A 384 -14.02 -24.87 -15.13
C TYR A 384 -13.35 -26.02 -15.90
N PRO A 385 -14.07 -27.04 -16.37
CA PRO A 385 -15.47 -27.42 -16.05
C PRO A 385 -15.60 -27.90 -14.60
N LEU A 386 -16.78 -27.75 -14.00
CA LEU A 386 -17.10 -28.16 -12.63
C LEU A 386 -17.04 -29.69 -12.48
N SER A 387 -15.87 -30.28 -12.26
CA SER A 387 -15.74 -31.72 -12.06
C SER A 387 -14.60 -32.10 -11.10
N GLY A 388 -14.75 -31.81 -9.84
CA GLY A 388 -14.08 -32.43 -8.69
C GLY A 388 -12.58 -32.85 -8.89
N SER A 389 -12.27 -34.10 -8.61
CA SER A 389 -10.91 -34.67 -8.65
C SER A 389 -10.22 -34.63 -10.04
N ALA A 390 -10.98 -34.67 -11.14
CA ALA A 390 -10.42 -34.59 -12.49
C ALA A 390 -9.76 -33.23 -12.78
N ASP A 391 -10.16 -32.20 -12.07
CA ASP A 391 -9.63 -30.84 -12.20
C ASP A 391 -8.30 -30.68 -11.48
N ASP A 392 -8.11 -31.35 -10.37
CA ASP A 392 -6.84 -31.35 -9.63
C ASP A 392 -5.72 -31.99 -10.46
N GLU A 393 -5.97 -33.14 -11.06
CA GLU A 393 -5.03 -33.79 -11.96
C GLU A 393 -4.69 -32.91 -13.17
N ARG A 394 -5.68 -32.20 -13.70
CA ARG A 394 -5.48 -31.27 -14.82
C ARG A 394 -4.60 -30.08 -14.41
N ILE A 395 -4.87 -29.47 -13.26
CA ILE A 395 -4.05 -28.37 -12.73
C ILE A 395 -2.60 -28.84 -12.49
N LEU A 396 -2.42 -29.98 -11.83
CA LEU A 396 -1.11 -30.55 -11.56
C LEU A 396 -0.33 -30.84 -12.85
N ARG A 397 -0.98 -31.43 -13.86
CA ARG A 397 -0.36 -31.67 -15.17
C ARG A 397 0.09 -30.38 -15.85
N PHE A 398 -0.70 -29.30 -15.78
CA PHE A 398 -0.30 -28.02 -16.38
C PHE A 398 0.80 -27.31 -15.59
N LEU A 399 0.85 -27.47 -14.27
CA LEU A 399 1.99 -27.03 -13.47
C LEU A 399 3.27 -27.77 -13.84
N GLU A 400 3.19 -29.08 -14.08
CA GLU A 400 4.32 -29.90 -14.54
C GLU A 400 4.78 -29.45 -15.92
N LEU A 401 3.88 -29.29 -16.90
CA LEU A 401 4.17 -28.80 -18.24
C LEU A 401 4.81 -27.40 -18.26
N ALA A 402 4.50 -26.57 -17.28
CA ALA A 402 5.13 -25.26 -17.10
C ALA A 402 6.44 -25.32 -16.27
N GLY A 403 6.86 -26.51 -15.81
CA GLY A 403 8.04 -26.69 -14.98
C GLY A 403 7.92 -26.09 -13.59
N LEU A 404 6.72 -26.12 -12.99
CA LEU A 404 6.39 -25.55 -11.68
C LEU A 404 5.99 -26.60 -10.63
N SER A 405 6.42 -27.86 -10.80
CA SER A 405 6.09 -28.96 -9.86
C SER A 405 6.52 -28.66 -8.42
N ASP A 406 7.65 -27.97 -8.23
CA ASP A 406 8.17 -27.61 -6.91
C ASP A 406 7.29 -26.58 -6.17
N LEU A 407 6.51 -25.80 -6.92
CA LEU A 407 5.64 -24.76 -6.34
C LEU A 407 4.55 -25.38 -5.46
N LEU A 408 4.06 -26.57 -5.82
CA LEU A 408 3.08 -27.29 -5.01
C LEU A 408 3.61 -27.65 -3.61
N ALA A 409 4.88 -28.07 -3.53
CA ALA A 409 5.51 -28.36 -2.24
C ALA A 409 5.72 -27.09 -1.40
N ARG A 410 6.07 -25.97 -2.05
CA ARG A 410 6.28 -24.67 -1.39
C ARG A 410 4.98 -24.08 -0.84
N THR A 411 3.86 -24.29 -1.52
CA THR A 411 2.53 -23.79 -1.08
C THR A 411 1.83 -24.75 -0.13
N GLY A 412 2.35 -25.98 0.07
CA GLY A 412 1.71 -27.00 0.90
C GLY A 412 0.46 -27.64 0.29
N GLY A 413 0.19 -27.38 -0.99
CA GLY A 413 -0.95 -27.93 -1.74
C GLY A 413 -1.65 -26.91 -2.63
N LEU A 414 -2.68 -27.33 -3.34
CA LEU A 414 -3.44 -26.46 -4.25
C LEU A 414 -4.33 -25.47 -3.49
N ASP A 415 -4.94 -25.88 -2.38
CA ASP A 415 -5.96 -25.14 -1.64
C ASP A 415 -5.45 -24.54 -0.33
N GLN A 416 -4.17 -24.70 -0.05
CA GLN A 416 -3.57 -24.08 1.13
C GLN A 416 -3.53 -22.57 0.95
N GLN A 417 -4.17 -21.84 1.88
CA GLN A 417 -4.05 -20.39 1.94
C GLN A 417 -2.60 -20.03 2.24
N VAL A 418 -2.03 -19.15 1.43
CA VAL A 418 -0.68 -18.64 1.65
C VAL A 418 -0.76 -17.23 2.25
N ASP A 419 0.06 -16.97 3.27
CA ASP A 419 0.09 -15.68 3.99
C ASP A 419 1.12 -14.70 3.40
N TRP A 420 1.65 -15.00 2.22
CA TRP A 420 2.63 -14.16 1.52
C TRP A 420 2.06 -13.52 0.25
N ASN A 421 2.76 -12.50 -0.23
CA ASN A 421 2.48 -11.89 -1.53
C ASN A 421 3.20 -12.67 -2.64
N TRP A 422 2.49 -13.11 -3.67
CA TRP A 422 3.02 -13.86 -4.81
C TRP A 422 4.17 -13.15 -5.54
N TYR A 423 4.15 -11.82 -5.60
CA TYR A 423 5.21 -11.03 -6.25
C TYR A 423 6.54 -11.04 -5.50
N ASP A 424 6.54 -11.30 -4.20
CA ASP A 424 7.74 -11.27 -3.37
C ASP A 424 8.44 -12.64 -3.31
N ILE A 425 7.68 -13.70 -3.52
CA ILE A 425 8.16 -15.09 -3.38
C ILE A 425 8.53 -15.72 -4.73
N LEU A 426 7.80 -15.38 -5.81
CA LEU A 426 8.07 -15.93 -7.13
C LEU A 426 9.14 -15.14 -7.87
N SER A 427 10.09 -15.85 -8.47
CA SER A 427 11.02 -15.24 -9.44
C SER A 427 10.25 -14.75 -10.68
N PRO A 428 10.77 -13.77 -11.44
CA PRO A 428 10.14 -13.30 -12.68
C PRO A 428 9.85 -14.41 -13.68
N GLY A 429 10.73 -15.41 -13.79
CA GLY A 429 10.52 -16.57 -14.64
C GLY A 429 9.40 -17.51 -14.14
N GLU A 430 9.29 -17.72 -12.82
CA GLU A 430 8.19 -18.50 -12.23
C GLU A 430 6.85 -17.77 -12.42
N MET A 431 6.82 -16.46 -12.27
CA MET A 431 5.63 -15.66 -12.54
C MET A 431 5.14 -15.80 -13.98
N GLN A 432 6.05 -15.74 -14.95
CA GLN A 432 5.70 -15.94 -16.36
C GLN A 432 5.22 -17.38 -16.62
N ARG A 433 5.89 -18.40 -16.09
CA ARG A 433 5.47 -19.80 -16.22
C ARG A 433 4.10 -20.05 -15.58
N LEU A 434 3.81 -19.46 -14.43
CA LEU A 434 2.50 -19.58 -13.79
C LEU A 434 1.39 -18.90 -14.63
N SER A 435 1.70 -17.82 -15.33
CA SER A 435 0.77 -17.22 -16.29
C SER A 435 0.50 -18.14 -17.50
N PHE A 436 1.51 -18.90 -17.97
CA PHE A 436 1.29 -19.92 -18.99
C PHE A 436 0.48 -21.12 -18.45
N THR A 437 0.67 -21.52 -17.19
CA THR A 437 -0.18 -22.54 -16.57
C THR A 437 -1.66 -22.10 -16.58
N ARG A 438 -1.92 -20.84 -16.29
CA ARG A 438 -3.25 -20.22 -16.39
C ARG A 438 -3.81 -20.33 -17.82
N LEU A 439 -2.98 -20.03 -18.81
CA LEU A 439 -3.34 -20.13 -20.23
C LEU A 439 -3.64 -21.57 -20.63
N PHE A 440 -2.84 -22.54 -20.19
CA PHE A 440 -3.04 -23.96 -20.44
C PHE A 440 -4.33 -24.49 -19.81
N TYR A 441 -4.68 -23.99 -18.62
CA TYR A 441 -5.92 -24.36 -17.96
C TYR A 441 -7.14 -23.83 -18.70
N LEU A 442 -7.12 -22.56 -19.10
CA LEU A 442 -8.23 -21.88 -19.79
C LEU A 442 -8.41 -22.37 -21.23
N GLN A 443 -7.34 -22.79 -21.93
CA GLN A 443 -7.35 -23.25 -23.32
C GLN A 443 -8.15 -22.36 -24.29
N PRO A 444 -7.86 -21.05 -24.37
CA PRO A 444 -8.58 -20.16 -25.26
C PRO A 444 -8.29 -20.49 -26.72
N ARG A 445 -9.20 -20.09 -27.62
CA ARG A 445 -8.93 -20.19 -29.06
C ARG A 445 -7.80 -19.29 -29.53
N TYR A 446 -7.69 -18.11 -28.90
CA TYR A 446 -6.65 -17.11 -29.20
C TYR A 446 -5.94 -16.68 -27.93
N ALA A 447 -4.62 -16.73 -27.97
CA ALA A 447 -3.76 -16.26 -26.88
C ALA A 447 -2.97 -15.03 -27.34
N VAL A 448 -3.15 -13.91 -26.67
CA VAL A 448 -2.41 -12.68 -26.94
C VAL A 448 -1.31 -12.52 -25.89
N LEU A 449 -0.04 -12.54 -26.32
CA LEU A 449 1.14 -12.63 -25.47
C LEU A 449 1.98 -11.34 -25.63
N ASP A 450 2.03 -10.49 -24.61
CA ASP A 450 2.85 -9.28 -24.59
C ASP A 450 4.18 -9.54 -23.90
N GLU A 451 5.23 -9.86 -24.66
CA GLU A 451 6.58 -10.18 -24.14
C GLU A 451 6.56 -11.17 -22.95
N ALA A 452 5.60 -12.12 -22.99
CA ALA A 452 5.26 -12.98 -21.86
C ALA A 452 6.37 -14.00 -21.49
N THR A 453 7.44 -14.10 -22.28
CA THR A 453 8.59 -15.01 -22.07
C THR A 453 9.91 -14.26 -21.89
N SER A 454 9.87 -12.97 -21.63
CA SER A 454 11.07 -12.11 -21.54
C SER A 454 12.06 -12.53 -20.45
N ALA A 455 11.60 -13.14 -19.37
CA ALA A 455 12.42 -13.62 -18.25
C ALA A 455 12.77 -15.12 -18.33
N LEU A 456 12.46 -15.80 -19.45
CA LEU A 456 12.69 -17.23 -19.64
C LEU A 456 13.86 -17.49 -20.60
N THR A 457 14.44 -18.68 -20.49
CA THR A 457 15.43 -19.20 -21.47
C THR A 457 14.74 -19.58 -22.77
N GLU A 458 15.48 -19.68 -23.87
CA GLU A 458 14.92 -20.06 -25.17
C GLU A 458 14.35 -21.47 -25.19
N GLU A 459 14.95 -22.41 -24.41
CA GLU A 459 14.45 -23.77 -24.30
C GLU A 459 13.07 -23.82 -23.66
N VAL A 460 12.90 -23.15 -22.51
CA VAL A 460 11.61 -23.06 -21.80
C VAL A 460 10.58 -22.32 -22.65
N GLU A 461 10.97 -21.23 -23.29
CA GLU A 461 10.12 -20.51 -24.24
C GLU A 461 9.62 -21.44 -25.34
N HIS A 462 10.51 -22.24 -25.91
CA HIS A 462 10.16 -23.21 -26.94
C HIS A 462 9.10 -24.21 -26.46
N GLU A 463 9.30 -24.79 -25.29
CA GLU A 463 8.38 -25.79 -24.72
C GLU A 463 7.00 -25.19 -24.46
N LEU A 464 6.94 -23.99 -23.90
CA LEU A 464 5.67 -23.31 -23.61
C LEU A 464 4.90 -22.96 -24.90
N TYR A 465 5.56 -22.41 -25.92
CA TYR A 465 4.93 -22.08 -27.20
C TYR A 465 4.49 -23.33 -27.94
N HIS A 466 5.32 -24.41 -27.91
CA HIS A 466 4.95 -25.69 -28.49
C HIS A 466 3.69 -26.27 -27.80
N THR A 467 3.62 -26.21 -26.49
CA THR A 467 2.46 -26.66 -25.71
C THR A 467 1.20 -25.85 -26.07
N CYS A 468 1.30 -24.51 -26.23
CA CYS A 468 0.17 -23.70 -26.69
C CYS A 468 -0.37 -24.15 -28.05
N ILE A 469 0.51 -24.39 -29.02
CA ILE A 469 0.11 -24.83 -30.36
C ILE A 469 -0.47 -26.25 -30.31
N HIS A 470 0.13 -27.15 -29.51
CA HIS A 470 -0.38 -28.50 -29.33
C HIS A 470 -1.77 -28.56 -28.72
N LEU A 471 -2.08 -27.61 -27.83
CA LEU A 471 -3.42 -27.42 -27.25
C LEU A 471 -4.40 -26.71 -28.20
N GLY A 472 -3.99 -26.39 -29.43
CA GLY A 472 -4.85 -25.85 -30.48
C GLY A 472 -5.07 -24.32 -30.43
N MET A 473 -4.30 -23.59 -29.64
CA MET A 473 -4.40 -22.13 -29.51
C MET A 473 -3.78 -21.41 -30.70
N THR A 474 -4.40 -20.33 -31.14
CA THR A 474 -3.82 -19.40 -32.11
C THR A 474 -3.08 -18.29 -31.39
N LEU A 475 -1.82 -18.06 -31.71
CA LEU A 475 -0.96 -17.16 -30.98
C LEU A 475 -0.84 -15.79 -31.65
N ILE A 476 -1.02 -14.74 -30.87
CA ILE A 476 -0.75 -13.35 -31.25
C ILE A 476 0.32 -12.84 -30.28
N SER A 477 1.58 -12.83 -30.71
CA SER A 477 2.71 -12.56 -29.81
C SER A 477 3.40 -11.26 -30.14
N VAL A 478 3.74 -10.50 -29.11
CA VAL A 478 4.71 -9.40 -29.19
C VAL A 478 6.04 -9.92 -28.65
N GLY A 479 7.10 -9.75 -29.41
CA GLY A 479 8.43 -10.19 -29.00
C GLY A 479 9.55 -9.55 -29.79
N HIS A 480 10.77 -9.70 -29.28
CA HIS A 480 12.00 -9.23 -29.92
C HIS A 480 12.92 -10.38 -30.34
N ARG A 481 12.64 -11.61 -29.90
CA ARG A 481 13.49 -12.76 -30.15
C ARG A 481 13.19 -13.40 -31.51
N THR A 482 14.20 -13.68 -32.28
CA THR A 482 14.10 -14.42 -33.56
C THR A 482 13.63 -15.85 -33.38
N SER A 483 13.84 -16.43 -32.18
CA SER A 483 13.34 -17.75 -31.80
C SER A 483 11.84 -17.91 -31.95
N LEU A 484 11.08 -16.83 -31.81
CA LEU A 484 9.62 -16.83 -31.91
C LEU A 484 9.10 -16.92 -33.36
N GLU A 485 9.90 -16.52 -34.35
CA GLU A 485 9.48 -16.52 -35.76
C GLU A 485 9.01 -17.89 -36.25
N ARG A 486 9.63 -18.95 -35.77
CA ARG A 486 9.28 -20.35 -36.13
C ARG A 486 7.89 -20.81 -35.75
N PHE A 487 7.27 -20.15 -34.74
CA PHE A 487 5.92 -20.48 -34.26
C PHE A 487 4.82 -19.66 -34.94
N HIS A 488 5.20 -18.64 -35.76
CA HIS A 488 4.28 -17.71 -36.33
C HIS A 488 4.30 -17.74 -37.86
N SER A 489 3.11 -17.80 -38.46
CA SER A 489 2.92 -17.82 -39.91
C SER A 489 2.92 -16.40 -40.54
N TRP A 490 2.64 -15.38 -39.73
CA TRP A 490 2.64 -13.98 -40.15
C TRP A 490 3.49 -13.13 -39.22
N ILE A 491 4.19 -12.17 -39.78
CA ILE A 491 5.01 -11.21 -39.04
C ILE A 491 4.56 -9.81 -39.41
N LEU A 492 4.05 -9.05 -38.41
CA LEU A 492 3.75 -7.64 -38.50
C LEU A 492 4.90 -6.83 -37.93
N ARG A 493 5.65 -6.15 -38.79
CA ARG A 493 6.77 -5.30 -38.42
C ARG A 493 6.34 -3.86 -38.29
N LEU A 494 6.47 -3.27 -37.11
CA LEU A 494 6.21 -1.86 -36.84
C LEU A 494 7.50 -1.06 -36.99
N CYS A 495 7.56 -0.24 -38.08
CA CYS A 495 8.78 0.50 -38.42
C CYS A 495 8.86 1.89 -37.76
N GLY A 496 7.79 2.31 -37.07
CA GLY A 496 7.68 3.64 -36.47
C GLY A 496 7.23 4.73 -37.46
N GLY A 497 6.77 5.87 -36.95
CA GLY A 497 6.24 6.97 -37.77
C GLY A 497 5.00 6.60 -38.58
N GLY A 498 4.18 5.68 -38.07
CA GLY A 498 2.97 5.22 -38.75
C GLY A 498 3.17 4.11 -39.76
N ARG A 499 4.40 3.72 -40.06
CA ARG A 499 4.72 2.71 -41.09
C ARG A 499 4.73 1.30 -40.47
N TRP A 500 4.19 0.36 -41.23
CA TRP A 500 4.15 -1.06 -40.88
C TRP A 500 4.36 -1.93 -42.12
N GLU A 501 4.76 -3.18 -41.92
CA GLU A 501 4.96 -4.16 -42.98
C GLU A 501 4.42 -5.51 -42.47
N LEU A 502 3.60 -6.18 -43.28
CA LEU A 502 3.05 -7.51 -43.00
C LEU A 502 3.65 -8.53 -43.97
N THR A 503 4.39 -9.47 -43.44
CA THR A 503 5.05 -10.51 -44.23
C THR A 503 4.59 -11.90 -43.83
N LYS A 504 4.45 -12.79 -44.78
CA LYS A 504 4.17 -14.20 -44.54
C LYS A 504 5.49 -14.94 -44.27
N ASN A 505 5.56 -15.70 -43.19
CA ASN A 505 6.76 -16.49 -42.87
C ASN A 505 6.66 -17.86 -43.52
N GLU A 506 7.51 -18.10 -44.53
CA GLU A 506 7.55 -19.40 -45.26
C GLU A 506 8.22 -20.53 -44.47
N SER A 507 8.99 -20.21 -43.43
CA SER A 507 9.73 -21.20 -42.62
C SER A 507 8.82 -22.08 -41.76
N THR A 508 7.57 -21.70 -41.53
CA THR A 508 6.61 -22.42 -40.65
C THR A 508 6.05 -23.71 -41.30
N LYS A 509 6.22 -23.90 -42.63
CA LYS A 509 5.70 -25.09 -43.34
C LYS A 509 6.36 -26.41 -42.91
N CYS A 510 7.57 -26.38 -42.36
CA CYS A 510 8.28 -27.60 -41.95
C CYS A 510 7.78 -28.24 -40.64
N LEU A 511 7.20 -27.44 -39.71
CA LEU A 511 6.76 -27.96 -38.42
C LEU A 511 5.34 -28.56 -38.44
N LEU A 512 4.52 -28.16 -39.39
CA LEU A 512 3.17 -28.72 -39.58
C LEU A 512 3.13 -29.97 -40.45
N ALA A 513 4.20 -30.24 -41.23
CA ALA A 513 4.29 -31.40 -42.12
C ALA A 513 4.67 -32.71 -41.41
N ASN A 514 5.14 -32.68 -40.16
CA ASN A 514 5.48 -33.86 -39.36
C ASN A 514 4.30 -34.49 -38.59
N LYS A 515 3.06 -34.16 -38.92
CA LYS A 515 1.83 -34.79 -38.38
C LYS A 515 1.38 -36.01 -39.18
N GLY A 516 2.27 -36.65 -39.92
CA GLY A 516 1.95 -37.84 -40.70
C GLY A 516 3.08 -38.85 -40.64
N CYS A 517 3.34 -39.46 -39.49
CA CYS A 517 3.90 -40.78 -39.30
C CYS A 517 3.58 -41.28 -37.89
#